data_e01faf0db213d5d49d330f7c49894ebe
#
_entry.id   e01faf0db213d5d49d330f7c49894ebe
#
_cell.length_a   1.000
_cell.length_b   1.000
_cell.length_c   1.000
_cell.angle_alpha   90.00
_cell.angle_beta   90.00
_cell.angle_gamma   90.00
#
_symmetry.space_group_name_H-M   'P 1'
#
loop_
_entity.id
_entity.type
_entity.pdbx_description
1 polymer ?
#
loop_
_entity_poly.entity_id
_entity_poly.type
_entity_poly.pdbx_seq_one_letter_code
_entity_poly.pdbx_strand_id
1 'polypeptide(L)'
;MQNDRNIKLKASPLFELGKELVNQKTTPEENPELAEKLAFIEQLEETTLKRAIDEMEEQDITININNVSPKEKAQIRMLISQVVNTLFAEERKFIGRAGRERVISDVTDEVTGYGPIDPFIHDPEVSEIMVNGPRKVYIEKNGRILKTDVRFRGDHHVR
;
A
#
# COMPACT_ATOMS: atom_id res chain seq x y z
N MET A 1 9.02 -2.36 36.67
CA MET A 1 9.53 -3.14 35.53
C MET A 1 8.68 -2.76 34.32
N GLN A 2 9.12 -1.77 33.57
CA GLN A 2 8.50 -1.33 32.34
C GLN A 2 8.93 -2.28 31.23
N ASN A 3 7.99 -3.01 30.69
CA ASN A 3 8.23 -3.90 29.53
C ASN A 3 7.84 -3.13 28.28
N ASP A 4 8.76 -2.31 27.77
CA ASP A 4 8.67 -1.68 26.45
C ASP A 4 8.72 -2.78 25.40
N ARG A 5 7.58 -3.41 25.15
CA ARG A 5 7.40 -4.18 23.92
C ARG A 5 7.30 -3.20 22.78
N ASN A 6 8.45 -2.95 22.18
CA ASN A 6 8.60 -2.28 20.89
C ASN A 6 7.78 -3.08 19.88
N ILE A 7 6.53 -2.68 19.68
CA ILE A 7 5.67 -3.23 18.62
C ILE A 7 6.30 -2.74 17.32
N LYS A 8 7.11 -3.59 16.70
CA LYS A 8 7.51 -3.44 15.30
C LYS A 8 6.23 -3.59 14.47
N LEU A 9 5.49 -2.47 14.32
CA LEU A 9 4.53 -2.33 13.25
C LEU A 9 5.30 -2.63 11.97
N LYS A 10 4.84 -3.62 11.20
CA LYS A 10 5.40 -3.88 9.87
C LYS A 10 5.20 -2.59 9.09
N ALA A 11 6.28 -1.83 8.96
CA ALA A 11 6.29 -0.61 8.19
C ALA A 11 5.80 -0.94 6.78
N SER A 12 4.98 -0.06 6.21
CA SER A 12 4.58 -0.12 4.81
C SER A 12 5.82 -0.38 3.94
N PRO A 13 5.71 -1.18 2.85
CA PRO A 13 6.80 -1.39 1.90
C PRO A 13 7.43 -0.08 1.38
N LEU A 14 6.65 1.02 1.36
CA LEU A 14 7.15 2.39 1.14
C LEU A 14 8.20 2.82 2.18
N PHE A 15 8.03 2.43 3.42
CA PHE A 15 8.96 2.76 4.51
C PHE A 15 10.26 1.96 4.39
N GLU A 16 10.21 0.69 3.99
CA GLU A 16 11.42 -0.12 3.77
C GLU A 16 12.17 0.32 2.50
N LEU A 17 11.46 0.61 1.40
CA LEU A 17 12.09 1.21 0.21
C LEU A 17 12.64 2.61 0.53
N GLY A 18 11.92 3.39 1.34
CA GLY A 18 12.42 4.65 1.89
C GLY A 18 13.68 4.48 2.72
N LYS A 19 13.84 3.38 3.49
CA LYS A 19 15.06 3.10 4.25
C LYS A 19 16.24 2.68 3.36
N GLU A 20 16.01 1.89 2.33
CA GLU A 20 17.06 1.59 1.34
C GLU A 20 17.52 2.84 0.59
N LEU A 21 16.60 3.77 0.35
CA LEU A 21 16.88 5.05 -0.32
C LEU A 21 17.42 6.13 0.63
N VAL A 22 17.01 6.13 1.91
CA VAL A 22 17.52 7.04 2.97
C VAL A 22 18.96 6.68 3.40
N ASN A 23 19.42 5.48 3.11
CA ASN A 23 20.87 5.18 3.19
C ASN A 23 21.71 5.98 2.17
N GLN A 24 21.05 6.59 1.18
CA GLN A 24 21.60 7.63 0.32
C GLN A 24 20.94 8.97 0.66
N LYS A 25 21.16 9.57 1.77
CA LYS A 25 20.87 10.94 2.28
C LYS A 25 20.21 11.97 1.32
N THR A 26 19.39 11.56 0.36
CA THR A 26 18.79 12.40 -0.67
C THR A 26 17.27 12.19 -0.71
N THR A 27 16.52 13.29 -0.61
CA THR A 27 15.06 13.30 -0.79
C THR A 27 14.69 13.23 -2.29
N PRO A 28 13.46 12.84 -2.66
CA PRO A 28 13.01 12.89 -4.05
C PRO A 28 13.13 14.28 -4.68
N GLU A 29 13.04 15.34 -3.87
CA GLU A 29 13.23 16.72 -4.31
C GLU A 29 14.69 17.03 -4.70
N GLU A 30 15.64 16.31 -4.13
CA GLU A 30 17.08 16.47 -4.39
C GLU A 30 17.62 15.46 -5.42
N ASN A 31 16.82 14.42 -5.78
CA ASN A 31 17.20 13.39 -6.71
C ASN A 31 16.13 13.17 -7.80
N PRO A 32 16.26 13.79 -8.98
CA PRO A 32 15.31 13.68 -10.07
C PRO A 32 15.07 12.23 -10.55
N GLU A 33 16.10 11.38 -10.55
CA GLU A 33 15.96 9.97 -10.94
C GLU A 33 15.09 9.18 -9.96
N LEU A 34 15.22 9.47 -8.67
CA LEU A 34 14.39 8.88 -7.63
C LEU A 34 12.93 9.37 -7.74
N ALA A 35 12.73 10.67 -8.00
CA ALA A 35 11.41 11.23 -8.22
C ALA A 35 10.71 10.60 -9.42
N GLU A 36 11.44 10.40 -10.53
CA GLU A 36 10.90 9.75 -11.73
C GLU A 36 10.53 8.27 -11.47
N LYS A 37 11.37 7.53 -10.75
CA LYS A 37 11.08 6.15 -10.36
C LYS A 37 9.85 6.04 -9.47
N LEU A 38 9.70 6.94 -8.49
CA LEU A 38 8.53 6.95 -7.61
C LEU A 38 7.26 7.30 -8.37
N ALA A 39 7.28 8.33 -9.22
CA ALA A 39 6.14 8.70 -10.06
C ALA A 39 5.74 7.56 -11.00
N PHE A 40 6.72 6.83 -11.56
CA PHE A 40 6.44 5.67 -12.40
C PHE A 40 5.78 4.52 -11.61
N ILE A 41 6.23 4.25 -10.38
CA ILE A 41 5.60 3.24 -9.52
C ILE A 41 4.17 3.64 -9.19
N GLU A 42 3.91 4.89 -8.82
CA GLU A 42 2.56 5.40 -8.55
C GLU A 42 1.63 5.25 -9.77
N GLN A 43 2.11 5.62 -10.95
CA GLN A 43 1.36 5.45 -12.20
C GLN A 43 1.07 3.97 -12.49
N LEU A 44 2.03 3.10 -12.24
CA LEU A 44 1.87 1.66 -12.44
C LEU A 44 0.86 1.05 -11.47
N GLU A 45 0.86 1.49 -10.22
CA GLU A 45 -0.11 1.07 -9.20
C GLU A 45 -1.53 1.48 -9.61
N GLU A 46 -1.73 2.73 -10.08
CA GLU A 46 -3.03 3.23 -10.55
C GLU A 46 -3.53 2.43 -11.77
N THR A 47 -2.65 2.20 -12.74
CA THR A 47 -2.99 1.43 -13.95
C THR A 47 -3.30 -0.03 -13.60
N THR A 48 -2.53 -0.62 -12.67
CA THR A 48 -2.75 -1.99 -12.19
C THR A 48 -4.08 -2.12 -11.48
N LEU A 49 -4.40 -1.17 -10.59
CA LEU A 49 -5.67 -1.14 -9.86
C LEU A 49 -6.86 -1.12 -10.82
N LYS A 50 -6.82 -0.19 -11.79
CA LYS A 50 -7.90 -0.08 -12.78
C LYS A 50 -8.09 -1.37 -13.56
N ARG A 51 -7.02 -1.93 -14.15
CA ARG A 51 -7.10 -3.20 -14.88
C ARG A 51 -7.52 -4.39 -14.00
N ALA A 52 -7.09 -4.42 -12.75
CA ALA A 52 -7.51 -5.48 -11.84
C ALA A 52 -9.01 -5.41 -11.54
N ILE A 53 -9.58 -4.21 -11.40
CA ILE A 53 -11.02 -4.01 -11.23
C ILE A 53 -11.77 -4.45 -12.50
N ASP A 54 -11.32 -4.01 -13.67
CA ASP A 54 -11.93 -4.40 -14.97
C ASP A 54 -11.92 -5.92 -15.13
N GLU A 55 -10.80 -6.60 -14.86
CA GLU A 55 -10.67 -8.07 -14.90
C GLU A 55 -11.58 -8.77 -13.87
N MET A 56 -11.73 -8.20 -12.69
CA MET A 56 -12.64 -8.75 -11.67
C MET A 56 -14.09 -8.64 -12.12
N GLU A 57 -14.48 -7.53 -12.73
CA GLU A 57 -15.83 -7.34 -13.30
C GLU A 57 -16.09 -8.33 -14.44
N GLU A 58 -15.14 -8.51 -15.35
CA GLU A 58 -15.26 -9.48 -16.45
C GLU A 58 -15.38 -10.93 -15.99
N GLN A 59 -14.74 -11.27 -14.88
CA GLN A 59 -14.78 -12.62 -14.28
C GLN A 59 -15.89 -12.80 -13.22
N ASP A 60 -16.74 -11.79 -13.04
CA ASP A 60 -17.83 -11.76 -12.03
C ASP A 60 -17.33 -12.01 -10.60
N ILE A 61 -16.11 -11.51 -10.30
CA ILE A 61 -15.48 -11.61 -8.98
C ILE A 61 -15.96 -10.46 -8.12
N THR A 62 -16.72 -10.76 -7.08
CA THR A 62 -17.14 -9.80 -6.05
C THR A 62 -16.46 -10.09 -4.73
N ILE A 63 -16.08 -9.03 -4.01
CA ILE A 63 -15.40 -9.12 -2.71
C ILE A 63 -16.22 -8.41 -1.65
N ASN A 64 -16.37 -9.06 -0.51
CA ASN A 64 -16.83 -8.38 0.70
C ASN A 64 -15.61 -7.92 1.51
N ILE A 65 -15.22 -6.66 1.36
CA ILE A 65 -14.04 -6.08 2.03
C ILE A 65 -14.07 -6.20 3.56
N ASN A 66 -15.26 -6.35 4.17
CA ASN A 66 -15.39 -6.52 5.62
C ASN A 66 -15.06 -7.96 6.07
N ASN A 67 -14.96 -8.92 5.16
CA ASN A 67 -14.72 -10.32 5.49
C ASN A 67 -14.03 -11.07 4.35
N VAL A 68 -12.85 -10.60 3.97
CA VAL A 68 -12.03 -11.26 2.94
C VAL A 68 -11.29 -12.44 3.54
N SER A 69 -11.58 -13.63 3.07
CA SER A 69 -10.85 -14.83 3.49
C SER A 69 -9.41 -14.85 2.95
N PRO A 70 -8.46 -15.53 3.63
CA PRO A 70 -7.09 -15.68 3.14
C PRO A 70 -7.01 -16.30 1.73
N LYS A 71 -7.97 -17.16 1.39
CA LYS A 71 -8.07 -17.80 0.07
C LYS A 71 -8.46 -16.78 -1.00
N GLU A 72 -9.47 -15.96 -0.74
CA GLU A 72 -9.90 -14.88 -1.65
C GLU A 72 -8.77 -13.86 -1.85
N LYS A 73 -8.11 -13.43 -0.78
CA LYS A 73 -6.96 -12.54 -0.86
C LYS A 73 -5.84 -13.12 -1.71
N ALA A 74 -5.55 -14.42 -1.60
CA ALA A 74 -4.54 -15.10 -2.41
C ALA A 74 -4.95 -15.18 -3.89
N GLN A 75 -6.23 -15.40 -4.20
CA GLN A 75 -6.74 -15.43 -5.57
C GLN A 75 -6.63 -14.05 -6.22
N ILE A 76 -7.04 -12.99 -5.52
CA ILE A 76 -6.93 -11.62 -6.00
C ILE A 76 -5.47 -11.23 -6.20
N ARG A 77 -4.59 -11.58 -5.27
CA ARG A 77 -3.15 -11.35 -5.42
C ARG A 77 -2.59 -12.03 -6.68
N MET A 78 -3.07 -13.22 -7.01
CA MET A 78 -2.66 -13.94 -8.23
C MET A 78 -3.15 -13.21 -9.49
N LEU A 79 -4.40 -12.76 -9.53
CA LEU A 79 -4.95 -11.95 -10.61
C LEU A 79 -4.15 -10.65 -10.79
N ILE A 80 -3.90 -9.91 -9.71
CA ILE A 80 -3.09 -8.67 -9.75
C ILE A 80 -1.67 -8.96 -10.25
N SER A 81 -1.06 -10.07 -9.83
CA SER A 81 0.26 -10.48 -10.33
C SER A 81 0.26 -10.74 -11.84
N GLN A 82 -0.80 -11.31 -12.39
CA GLN A 82 -0.96 -11.50 -13.84
C GLN A 82 -1.10 -10.15 -14.57
N VAL A 83 -1.94 -9.26 -14.05
CA VAL A 83 -2.10 -7.89 -14.59
C VAL A 83 -0.76 -7.15 -14.60
N VAL A 84 -0.03 -7.18 -13.50
CA VAL A 84 1.31 -6.56 -13.41
C VAL A 84 2.28 -7.15 -14.42
N ASN A 85 2.31 -8.47 -14.60
CA ASN A 85 3.17 -9.12 -15.58
C ASN A 85 2.82 -8.71 -17.03
N THR A 86 1.52 -8.58 -17.35
CA THR A 86 1.06 -8.11 -18.66
C THR A 86 1.49 -6.66 -18.90
N LEU A 87 1.28 -5.77 -17.92
CA LEU A 87 1.71 -4.38 -18.00
C LEU A 87 3.22 -4.25 -18.21
N PHE A 88 4.03 -5.06 -17.53
CA PHE A 88 5.48 -5.07 -17.74
C PHE A 88 5.92 -5.59 -19.11
N ALA A 89 5.15 -6.50 -19.71
CA ALA A 89 5.43 -6.95 -21.07
C ALA A 89 5.11 -5.87 -22.11
N GLU A 90 4.11 -5.03 -21.84
CA GLU A 90 3.70 -3.91 -22.69
C GLU A 90 4.63 -2.69 -22.53
N GLU A 91 5.02 -2.38 -21.30
CA GLU A 91 5.87 -1.24 -20.95
C GLU A 91 7.36 -1.65 -21.02
N ARG A 92 8.16 -0.93 -21.79
CA ARG A 92 9.62 -1.19 -21.86
C ARG A 92 10.41 -0.67 -20.66
N LYS A 93 9.73 -0.18 -19.62
CA LYS A 93 10.35 0.30 -18.39
C LYS A 93 10.49 -0.84 -17.39
N PHE A 94 11.64 -0.94 -16.74
CA PHE A 94 11.94 -2.01 -15.78
C PHE A 94 11.98 -1.45 -14.35
N ILE A 95 11.17 -2.01 -13.49
CA ILE A 95 11.34 -1.92 -12.04
C ILE A 95 11.83 -3.26 -11.52
N GLY A 96 12.81 -3.25 -10.63
CA GLY A 96 13.35 -4.47 -10.04
C GLY A 96 12.28 -5.32 -9.34
N ARG A 97 12.67 -6.54 -8.95
CA ARG A 97 11.76 -7.49 -8.26
C ARG A 97 11.06 -6.87 -7.05
N ALA A 98 11.78 -6.08 -6.25
CA ALA A 98 11.22 -5.42 -5.07
C ALA A 98 10.11 -4.42 -5.42
N GLY A 99 10.29 -3.61 -6.47
CA GLY A 99 9.27 -2.68 -6.94
C GLY A 99 8.03 -3.37 -7.47
N ARG A 100 8.19 -4.47 -8.21
CA ARG A 100 7.08 -5.29 -8.72
C ARG A 100 6.27 -5.89 -7.56
N GLU A 101 6.96 -6.51 -6.60
CA GLU A 101 6.32 -7.12 -5.44
C GLU A 101 5.57 -6.09 -4.59
N ARG A 102 6.11 -4.87 -4.52
CA ARG A 102 5.44 -3.75 -3.88
C ARG A 102 4.13 -3.39 -4.57
N VAL A 103 4.14 -3.18 -5.90
CA VAL A 103 2.91 -2.86 -6.66
C VAL A 103 1.85 -3.94 -6.44
N ILE A 104 2.24 -5.22 -6.51
CA ILE A 104 1.32 -6.34 -6.26
C ILE A 104 0.75 -6.29 -4.84
N SER A 105 1.58 -6.03 -3.84
CA SER A 105 1.14 -5.95 -2.44
C SER A 105 0.20 -4.78 -2.21
N ASP A 106 0.60 -3.59 -2.63
CA ASP A 106 -0.13 -2.36 -2.37
C ASP A 106 -1.51 -2.37 -3.07
N VAL A 107 -1.57 -2.84 -4.33
CA VAL A 107 -2.84 -2.99 -5.05
C VAL A 107 -3.70 -4.11 -4.46
N THR A 108 -3.09 -5.22 -4.01
CA THR A 108 -3.85 -6.29 -3.34
C THR A 108 -4.50 -5.77 -2.06
N ASP A 109 -3.76 -5.05 -1.24
CA ASP A 109 -4.26 -4.51 0.03
C ASP A 109 -5.34 -3.44 -0.20
N GLU A 110 -5.26 -2.68 -1.30
CA GLU A 110 -6.28 -1.71 -1.69
C GLU A 110 -7.57 -2.38 -2.17
N VAL A 111 -7.47 -3.42 -2.96
CA VAL A 111 -8.65 -4.16 -3.50
C VAL A 111 -9.32 -5.00 -2.41
N THR A 112 -8.56 -5.57 -1.48
CA THR A 112 -9.07 -6.55 -0.50
C THR A 112 -9.30 -5.99 0.91
N GLY A 113 -9.06 -4.70 1.14
CA GLY A 113 -9.15 -4.12 2.46
C GLY A 113 -9.28 -2.60 2.43
N TYR A 114 -8.85 -2.00 3.52
CA TYR A 114 -8.87 -0.54 3.69
C TYR A 114 -7.53 0.11 3.34
N GLY A 115 -6.73 -0.56 2.51
CA GLY A 115 -5.42 -0.07 2.11
C GLY A 115 -4.48 0.15 3.31
N PRO A 116 -3.79 1.30 3.37
CA PRO A 116 -2.76 1.54 4.39
C PRO A 116 -3.24 1.54 5.84
N ILE A 117 -4.54 1.74 6.10
CA ILE A 117 -5.12 1.77 7.45
C ILE A 117 -5.64 0.41 7.92
N ASP A 118 -5.64 -0.59 7.05
CA ASP A 118 -6.12 -1.95 7.34
C ASP A 118 -5.57 -2.54 8.66
N PRO A 119 -4.27 -2.41 8.98
CA PRO A 119 -3.72 -2.89 10.25
C PRO A 119 -4.34 -2.26 11.49
N PHE A 120 -4.83 -1.02 11.38
CA PHE A 120 -5.44 -0.30 12.51
C PHE A 120 -6.92 -0.62 12.68
N ILE A 121 -7.61 -0.96 11.58
CA ILE A 121 -9.02 -1.37 11.62
C ILE A 121 -9.19 -2.68 12.39
N HIS A 122 -8.19 -3.55 12.29
CA HIS A 122 -8.20 -4.85 12.95
C HIS A 122 -7.46 -4.87 14.31
N ASP A 123 -6.92 -3.73 14.77
CA ASP A 123 -6.27 -3.61 16.08
C ASP A 123 -7.32 -3.28 17.16
N PRO A 124 -7.62 -4.21 18.10
CA PRO A 124 -8.63 -3.98 19.15
C PRO A 124 -8.26 -2.87 20.14
N GLU A 125 -7.01 -2.43 20.16
CA GLU A 125 -6.58 -1.32 21.01
C GLU A 125 -6.77 0.05 20.35
N VAL A 126 -7.11 0.09 19.05
CA VAL A 126 -7.40 1.33 18.31
C VAL A 126 -8.88 1.62 18.41
N SER A 127 -9.23 2.75 19.03
CA SER A 127 -10.61 3.22 19.18
C SER A 127 -11.07 4.12 18.04
N GLU A 128 -10.15 4.86 17.41
CA GLU A 128 -10.46 5.79 16.33
C GLU A 128 -9.30 5.91 15.34
N ILE A 129 -9.62 6.09 14.05
CA ILE A 129 -8.68 6.37 12.97
C ILE A 129 -9.08 7.69 12.31
N MET A 130 -8.19 8.67 12.33
CA MET A 130 -8.41 10.01 11.80
C MET A 130 -7.52 10.24 10.58
N VAL A 131 -8.12 10.35 9.40
CA VAL A 131 -7.42 10.62 8.14
C VAL A 131 -7.63 12.08 7.76
N ASN A 132 -6.65 12.92 8.05
CA ASN A 132 -6.66 14.36 7.76
C ASN A 132 -5.89 14.70 6.46
N GLY A 133 -5.87 13.76 5.53
CA GLY A 133 -5.16 13.85 4.27
C GLY A 133 -4.14 12.72 4.08
N PRO A 134 -3.55 12.59 2.89
CA PRO A 134 -2.76 11.40 2.51
C PRO A 134 -1.50 11.18 3.34
N ARG A 135 -1.00 12.20 4.03
CA ARG A 135 0.21 12.14 4.88
C ARG A 135 -0.05 12.43 6.35
N LYS A 136 -1.33 12.55 6.75
CA LYS A 136 -1.72 12.94 8.10
C LYS A 136 -2.74 11.95 8.65
N VAL A 137 -2.28 10.76 9.00
CA VAL A 137 -3.08 9.71 9.61
C VAL A 137 -2.74 9.61 11.09
N TYR A 138 -3.75 9.69 11.93
CA TYR A 138 -3.65 9.55 13.37
C TYR A 138 -4.55 8.41 13.83
N ILE A 139 -4.19 7.78 14.92
CA ILE A 139 -5.01 6.79 15.61
C ILE A 139 -5.19 7.21 17.07
N GLU A 140 -6.34 6.89 17.63
CA GLU A 140 -6.50 6.89 19.07
C GLU A 140 -6.28 5.48 19.59
N LYS A 141 -5.31 5.31 20.49
CA LYS A 141 -4.97 4.05 21.10
C LYS A 141 -4.81 4.24 22.61
N ASN A 142 -5.61 3.52 23.40
CA ASN A 142 -5.61 3.63 24.87
C ASN A 142 -5.83 5.08 25.36
N GLY A 143 -6.74 5.84 24.73
CA GLY A 143 -7.06 7.22 25.07
C GLY A 143 -5.97 8.24 24.70
N ARG A 144 -5.01 7.88 23.84
CA ARG A 144 -3.96 8.77 23.34
C ARG A 144 -3.98 8.86 21.83
N ILE A 145 -3.90 10.08 21.31
CA ILE A 145 -3.80 10.33 19.89
C ILE A 145 -2.33 10.21 19.47
N LEU A 146 -2.06 9.30 18.55
CA LEU A 146 -0.75 9.02 18.01
C LEU A 146 -0.73 9.30 16.52
N LYS A 147 0.29 10.01 16.05
CA LYS A 147 0.53 10.15 14.60
C LYS A 147 1.15 8.86 14.09
N THR A 148 0.63 8.36 12.96
CA THR A 148 1.19 7.17 12.30
C THR A 148 2.16 7.58 11.18
N ASP A 149 2.97 6.61 10.74
CA ASP A 149 3.81 6.75 9.55
C ASP A 149 3.09 6.30 8.25
N VAL A 150 1.83 5.92 8.37
CA VAL A 150 1.00 5.51 7.25
C VAL A 150 0.73 6.68 6.31
N ARG A 151 0.79 6.39 5.01
CA ARG A 151 0.54 7.36 3.94
C ARG A 151 -0.33 6.77 2.87
N PHE A 152 -1.31 7.54 2.44
CA PHE A 152 -2.05 7.28 1.21
C PHE A 152 -1.30 7.86 0.01
N ARG A 153 -1.54 7.33 -1.20
CA ARG A 153 -0.87 7.77 -2.42
C ARG A 153 -1.24 9.20 -2.82
N GLY A 154 -2.46 9.62 -2.53
CA GLY A 154 -2.97 10.95 -2.83
C GLY A 154 -4.37 11.16 -2.26
N ASP A 155 -4.94 12.34 -2.51
CA ASP A 155 -6.28 12.70 -2.00
C ASP A 155 -7.39 11.81 -2.58
N HIS A 156 -7.21 11.29 -3.79
CA HIS A 156 -8.15 10.35 -4.43
C HIS A 156 -8.17 8.97 -3.74
N HIS A 157 -7.09 8.59 -3.07
CA HIS A 157 -6.99 7.34 -2.32
C HIS A 157 -7.58 7.43 -0.90
N VAL A 158 -7.86 8.64 -0.42
CA VAL A 158 -8.48 8.91 0.90
C VAL A 158 -10.00 8.90 0.84
N ARG A 159 -10.60 9.00 -0.35
CA ARG A 159 -12.05 9.07 -0.58
C ARG A 159 -12.67 7.73 -0.82
#